data_7fdb1b22a5cbbc68e202e6d8ba9edd72
#
_entry.id   7fdb1b22a5cbbc68e202e6d8ba9edd72
#
_cell.length_a   1.000
_cell.length_b   1.000
_cell.length_c   1.000
_cell.angle_alpha   90.00
_cell.angle_beta   90.00
_cell.angle_gamma   90.00
#
_symmetry.space_group_name_H-M   'P 1'
#
loop_
_entity.id
_entity.type
_entity.pdbx_description
1 polymer ?
#
loop_
_entity_poly.entity_id
_entity_poly.type
_entity_poly.pdbx_seq_one_letter_code
_entity_poly.pdbx_strand_id
1 'polypeptide(L)'
;MRFAAAALLAWAGLSAALPAQPNIYAGTKVFRVPTGNQNQTDSIGRMIESLNLPTWTKARMAFSHIDVQVSKDRLNAFHAALKSVDSNLDNQVVTMHEDLGASILKEAEGMNSASVDPFAGLATDAWFNSYHSYADHLTFLNDLVATFPNNAKIVTSGTSYQGRTITGINIFGSSGSGTKPAIVFHGTVHAREWIATMVTEQVAYSLLSNYTTSATIKSYVDKYDFYIFPVVNPDGFVYTQTSDRLWRKNRQPTTSASCVGRDVNRNWAFKWDTPGGASAGDAPENKGLAAFLNARSSSAAGAKLFIDFHAYGLLFMGPYGYSCSAKAADQTEHNRLEQGFAAAFKAPYGKTLTTGPICTTIYQATGNSVDYAYDVSKFKYSFTPELRGSSSGNGFVLPPAEIRPSGIEVYEGIKYLLANMS
;
A
#
# COMPACT_ATOMS: atom_id res chain seq x y z
N MET A 1 12.28 -34.96 47.71
CA MET A 1 12.31 -33.58 47.18
C MET A 1 13.28 -33.54 46.05
N ARG A 2 12.81 -33.49 44.80
CA ARG A 2 13.64 -33.31 43.57
C ARG A 2 13.22 -32.00 42.96
N PHE A 3 14.11 -31.03 42.96
CA PHE A 3 13.94 -29.75 42.28
C PHE A 3 14.24 -29.96 40.77
N ALA A 4 13.24 -29.74 39.94
CA ALA A 4 13.44 -29.66 38.50
C ALA A 4 13.83 -28.20 38.16
N ALA A 5 15.05 -28.02 37.66
CA ALA A 5 15.52 -26.75 37.15
C ALA A 5 14.91 -26.57 35.72
N ALA A 6 14.07 -25.57 35.53
CA ALA A 6 13.60 -25.15 34.23
C ALA A 6 14.72 -24.33 33.55
N ALA A 7 15.26 -24.84 32.47
CA ALA A 7 16.20 -24.11 31.65
C ALA A 7 15.42 -23.13 30.75
N LEU A 8 15.53 -21.85 31.05
CA LEU A 8 15.13 -20.75 30.17
C LEU A 8 16.11 -20.70 28.99
N LEU A 9 15.69 -21.19 27.84
CA LEU A 9 16.36 -20.95 26.57
C LEU A 9 16.12 -19.48 26.16
N ALA A 10 17.10 -18.63 26.44
CA ALA A 10 17.15 -17.28 25.87
C ALA A 10 17.42 -17.41 24.37
N TRP A 11 16.42 -17.14 23.57
CA TRP A 11 16.60 -16.87 22.14
C TRP A 11 17.25 -15.49 22.02
N ALA A 12 18.57 -15.47 21.88
CA ALA A 12 19.29 -14.30 21.39
C ALA A 12 18.89 -14.10 19.92
N GLY A 13 17.96 -13.20 19.68
CA GLY A 13 17.63 -12.74 18.32
C GLY A 13 18.87 -12.06 17.75
N LEU A 14 19.62 -12.74 16.89
CA LEU A 14 20.53 -12.06 15.99
C LEU A 14 19.65 -11.20 15.07
N SER A 15 19.62 -9.89 15.29
CA SER A 15 19.21 -8.94 14.28
C SER A 15 20.25 -9.00 13.16
N ALA A 16 20.03 -9.88 12.18
CA ALA A 16 20.82 -9.88 10.98
C ALA A 16 20.54 -8.53 10.29
N ALA A 17 21.57 -7.69 10.20
CA ALA A 17 21.53 -6.53 9.34
C ALA A 17 21.02 -6.97 7.97
N LEU A 18 20.05 -6.27 7.40
CA LEU A 18 19.60 -6.56 6.04
C LEU A 18 20.82 -6.58 5.13
N PRO A 19 21.02 -7.63 4.30
CA PRO A 19 22.13 -7.63 3.37
C PRO A 19 22.03 -6.36 2.52
N ALA A 20 23.15 -5.66 2.32
CA ALA A 20 23.20 -4.50 1.45
C ALA A 20 22.59 -4.90 0.11
N GLN A 21 21.51 -4.22 -0.29
CA GLN A 21 20.90 -4.50 -1.60
C GLN A 21 21.96 -4.32 -2.69
N PRO A 22 22.06 -5.24 -3.65
CA PRO A 22 22.91 -5.00 -4.79
C PRO A 22 22.49 -3.69 -5.42
N ASN A 23 23.43 -2.79 -5.67
CA ASN A 23 23.12 -1.49 -6.25
C ASN A 23 22.83 -1.62 -7.76
N ILE A 24 21.79 -2.41 -8.06
CA ILE A 24 21.32 -2.67 -9.45
C ILE A 24 20.76 -1.41 -10.11
N TYR A 25 20.56 -0.34 -9.34
CA TYR A 25 20.01 0.94 -9.79
C TYR A 25 21.06 2.05 -9.84
N ALA A 26 22.35 1.76 -9.63
CA ALA A 26 23.41 2.77 -9.67
C ALA A 26 23.46 3.47 -11.03
N GLY A 27 23.42 4.80 -11.02
CA GLY A 27 23.42 5.64 -12.22
C GLY A 27 22.15 5.55 -13.08
N THR A 28 21.11 4.82 -12.62
CA THR A 28 19.77 4.83 -13.24
C THR A 28 19.06 6.13 -12.89
N LYS A 29 18.48 6.81 -13.87
CA LYS A 29 17.62 7.98 -13.65
C LYS A 29 16.15 7.61 -13.76
N VAL A 30 15.29 8.39 -13.11
CA VAL A 30 13.85 8.32 -13.30
C VAL A 30 13.36 9.65 -13.82
N PHE A 31 12.65 9.60 -14.93
CA PHE A 31 12.11 10.78 -15.61
C PHE A 31 10.60 10.76 -15.61
N ARG A 32 10.00 11.91 -15.35
CA ARG A 32 8.59 12.18 -15.62
C ARG A 32 8.45 12.80 -16.98
N VAL A 33 7.85 12.06 -17.92
CA VAL A 33 7.58 12.49 -19.29
C VAL A 33 6.13 12.97 -19.35
N PRO A 34 5.86 14.25 -19.63
CA PRO A 34 4.48 14.74 -19.78
C PRO A 34 3.84 14.12 -21.02
N THR A 35 2.53 13.88 -20.96
CA THR A 35 1.74 13.40 -22.08
C THR A 35 0.75 14.49 -22.52
N GLY A 36 0.69 14.77 -23.82
CA GLY A 36 -0.27 15.69 -24.42
C GLY A 36 -1.57 15.00 -24.82
N ASN A 37 -1.98 15.16 -26.07
CA ASN A 37 -3.14 14.47 -26.60
C ASN A 37 -2.92 12.95 -26.69
N GLN A 38 -3.98 12.19 -27.02
CA GLN A 38 -3.91 10.73 -27.06
C GLN A 38 -2.87 10.21 -28.07
N ASN A 39 -2.75 10.83 -29.25
CA ASN A 39 -1.78 10.41 -30.25
C ASN A 39 -0.32 10.53 -29.76
N GLN A 40 0.00 11.63 -29.07
CA GLN A 40 1.31 11.82 -28.44
C GLN A 40 1.53 10.81 -27.32
N THR A 41 0.54 10.57 -26.46
CA THR A 41 0.58 9.58 -25.39
C THR A 41 0.88 8.19 -25.93
N ASP A 42 0.19 7.76 -27.01
CA ASP A 42 0.39 6.47 -27.65
C ASP A 42 1.78 6.37 -28.30
N SER A 43 2.27 7.46 -28.86
CA SER A 43 3.62 7.52 -29.47
C SER A 43 4.72 7.41 -28.42
N ILE A 44 4.56 8.08 -27.27
CA ILE A 44 5.47 7.93 -26.11
C ILE A 44 5.42 6.49 -25.59
N GLY A 45 4.23 5.89 -25.46
CA GLY A 45 4.07 4.50 -25.07
C GLY A 45 4.84 3.53 -25.96
N ARG A 46 4.66 3.63 -27.29
CA ARG A 46 5.40 2.81 -28.27
C ARG A 46 6.92 3.02 -28.21
N MET A 47 7.35 4.25 -28.00
CA MET A 47 8.77 4.59 -27.83
C MET A 47 9.37 3.89 -26.61
N ILE A 48 8.70 3.97 -25.47
CA ILE A 48 9.10 3.32 -24.21
C ILE A 48 9.18 1.79 -24.38
N GLU A 49 8.17 1.20 -25.02
CA GLU A 49 8.14 -0.24 -25.33
C GLU A 49 9.29 -0.64 -26.27
N SER A 50 9.55 0.12 -27.34
CA SER A 50 10.62 -0.16 -28.28
C SER A 50 12.02 -0.12 -27.66
N LEU A 51 12.19 0.73 -26.65
CA LEU A 51 13.41 0.83 -25.86
C LEU A 51 13.42 -0.13 -24.64
N ASN A 52 12.36 -0.92 -24.43
CA ASN A 52 12.20 -1.84 -23.30
C ASN A 52 12.51 -1.17 -21.95
N LEU A 53 11.95 0.03 -21.73
CA LEU A 53 12.18 0.81 -20.52
C LEU A 53 11.13 0.47 -19.45
N PRO A 54 11.53 0.19 -18.19
CA PRO A 54 10.60 0.02 -17.10
C PRO A 54 9.85 1.31 -16.81
N THR A 55 8.54 1.20 -16.51
CA THR A 55 7.70 2.33 -16.14
C THR A 55 7.15 2.17 -14.73
N TRP A 56 7.01 3.29 -14.03
CA TRP A 56 6.35 3.33 -12.73
C TRP A 56 4.86 3.61 -12.87
N THR A 57 4.49 4.46 -13.82
CA THR A 57 3.11 4.72 -14.24
C THR A 57 2.96 4.36 -15.72
N LYS A 58 1.76 3.93 -16.14
CA LYS A 58 1.53 3.58 -17.54
C LYS A 58 0.99 4.76 -18.32
N ALA A 59 1.42 4.89 -19.60
CA ALA A 59 0.84 5.80 -20.57
C ALA A 59 -0.59 5.39 -20.91
N ARG A 60 -1.58 5.96 -20.26
CA ARG A 60 -2.98 5.62 -20.52
C ARG A 60 -3.93 6.81 -20.63
N MET A 61 -3.52 7.97 -20.14
CA MET A 61 -4.34 9.18 -20.15
C MET A 61 -3.60 10.32 -20.85
N ALA A 62 -4.29 10.95 -21.79
CA ALA A 62 -3.86 12.22 -22.34
C ALA A 62 -3.78 13.29 -21.25
N PHE A 63 -2.91 14.28 -21.42
CA PHE A 63 -2.70 15.40 -20.49
C PHE A 63 -2.31 14.96 -19.05
N SER A 64 -1.49 13.91 -18.96
CA SER A 64 -0.96 13.35 -17.72
C SER A 64 0.57 13.22 -17.82
N HIS A 65 1.14 12.14 -17.32
CA HIS A 65 2.57 11.83 -17.40
C HIS A 65 2.84 10.33 -17.37
N ILE A 66 4.06 9.97 -17.76
CA ILE A 66 4.62 8.64 -17.59
C ILE A 66 5.93 8.77 -16.81
N ASP A 67 6.08 8.02 -15.73
CA ASP A 67 7.33 7.96 -14.99
C ASP A 67 8.14 6.76 -15.48
N VAL A 68 9.32 7.04 -16.05
CA VAL A 68 10.15 6.08 -16.79
C VAL A 68 11.51 5.94 -16.15
N GLN A 69 11.93 4.69 -15.93
CA GLN A 69 13.24 4.34 -15.41
C GLN A 69 14.21 4.12 -16.58
N VAL A 70 15.33 4.84 -16.59
CA VAL A 70 16.30 4.81 -17.67
C VAL A 70 17.70 4.55 -17.11
N SER A 71 18.28 3.40 -17.45
CA SER A 71 19.65 3.06 -17.07
C SER A 71 20.67 3.94 -17.78
N LYS A 72 21.86 4.09 -17.20
CA LYS A 72 22.91 4.99 -17.67
C LYS A 72 23.27 4.76 -19.16
N ASP A 73 23.32 3.52 -19.59
CA ASP A 73 23.65 3.13 -20.96
C ASP A 73 22.55 3.45 -21.97
N ARG A 74 21.30 3.68 -21.51
CA ARG A 74 20.12 4.00 -22.35
C ARG A 74 19.80 5.49 -22.43
N LEU A 75 20.47 6.36 -21.65
CA LEU A 75 20.13 7.79 -21.57
C LEU A 75 20.16 8.49 -22.94
N ASN A 76 21.23 8.30 -23.73
CA ASN A 76 21.35 8.93 -25.05
C ASN A 76 20.24 8.48 -26.02
N ALA A 77 19.92 7.17 -26.02
CA ALA A 77 18.85 6.62 -26.86
C ALA A 77 17.48 7.16 -26.41
N PHE A 78 17.24 7.28 -25.13
CA PHE A 78 16.00 7.84 -24.58
C PHE A 78 15.80 9.30 -24.98
N HIS A 79 16.78 10.16 -24.79
CA HIS A 79 16.69 11.57 -25.17
C HIS A 79 16.54 11.77 -26.68
N ALA A 80 17.23 10.97 -27.49
CA ALA A 80 17.06 11.01 -28.95
C ALA A 80 15.65 10.57 -29.41
N ALA A 81 15.11 9.53 -28.75
CA ALA A 81 13.77 9.02 -29.01
C ALA A 81 12.66 10.00 -28.63
N LEU A 82 12.80 10.70 -27.49
CA LEU A 82 11.88 11.79 -27.11
C LEU A 82 11.80 12.86 -28.19
N LYS A 83 12.95 13.34 -28.68
CA LYS A 83 13.04 14.33 -29.76
C LYS A 83 12.42 13.85 -31.06
N SER A 84 12.43 12.54 -31.34
CA SER A 84 11.80 11.98 -32.54
C SER A 84 10.27 11.90 -32.43
N VAL A 85 9.72 11.82 -31.20
CA VAL A 85 8.27 11.92 -30.97
C VAL A 85 7.78 13.36 -31.11
N ASP A 86 8.49 14.28 -30.48
CA ASP A 86 8.24 15.72 -30.52
C ASP A 86 9.56 16.44 -30.19
N SER A 87 9.98 17.36 -31.07
CA SER A 87 11.26 18.07 -30.98
C SER A 87 11.43 18.85 -29.65
N ASN A 88 10.33 19.21 -29.00
CA ASN A 88 10.34 19.95 -27.76
C ASN A 88 10.08 19.08 -26.51
N LEU A 89 9.74 17.80 -26.66
CA LEU A 89 9.35 16.92 -25.55
C LEU A 89 10.50 16.70 -24.55
N ASP A 90 11.71 16.56 -25.06
CA ASP A 90 12.92 16.37 -24.24
C ASP A 90 13.16 17.52 -23.24
N ASN A 91 12.79 18.75 -23.62
CA ASN A 91 12.91 19.93 -22.76
C ASN A 91 11.81 20.02 -21.68
N GLN A 92 10.76 19.22 -21.79
CA GLN A 92 9.62 19.21 -20.86
C GLN A 92 9.74 18.10 -19.81
N VAL A 93 10.72 17.22 -19.97
CA VAL A 93 10.94 16.10 -19.05
C VAL A 93 11.46 16.59 -17.71
N VAL A 94 10.90 16.07 -16.61
CA VAL A 94 11.34 16.36 -15.24
C VAL A 94 12.13 15.19 -14.72
N THR A 95 13.35 15.40 -14.24
CA THR A 95 14.11 14.36 -13.54
C THR A 95 13.56 14.21 -12.13
N MET A 96 13.06 13.02 -11.83
CA MET A 96 12.59 12.65 -10.49
C MET A 96 13.74 12.16 -9.61
N HIS A 97 14.59 11.30 -10.16
CA HIS A 97 15.79 10.79 -9.49
C HIS A 97 16.99 10.91 -10.42
N GLU A 98 18.00 11.66 -10.00
CA GLU A 98 19.29 11.79 -10.71
C GLU A 98 20.12 10.50 -10.62
N ASP A 99 20.03 9.81 -9.50
CA ASP A 99 20.56 8.47 -9.25
C ASP A 99 19.58 7.72 -8.36
N LEU A 100 18.87 6.76 -8.94
CA LEU A 100 17.87 5.96 -8.24
C LEU A 100 18.50 5.09 -7.15
N GLY A 101 19.73 4.57 -7.41
CA GLY A 101 20.45 3.80 -6.40
C GLY A 101 20.78 4.63 -5.15
N ALA A 102 21.24 5.87 -5.35
CA ALA A 102 21.49 6.79 -4.24
C ALA A 102 20.21 7.16 -3.49
N SER A 103 19.09 7.34 -4.21
CA SER A 103 17.79 7.62 -3.58
C SER A 103 17.29 6.47 -2.72
N ILE A 104 17.46 5.21 -3.18
CA ILE A 104 17.10 4.00 -2.42
C ILE A 104 17.95 3.87 -1.15
N LEU A 105 19.26 4.15 -1.24
CA LEU A 105 20.12 4.15 -0.05
C LEU A 105 19.69 5.18 0.98
N LYS A 106 19.32 6.37 0.52
CA LYS A 106 18.82 7.44 1.39
C LYS A 106 17.47 7.10 2.02
N GLU A 107 16.56 6.45 1.28
CA GLU A 107 15.29 5.95 1.83
C GLU A 107 15.51 4.93 2.95
N ALA A 108 16.53 4.09 2.80
CA ALA A 108 16.88 3.05 3.78
C ALA A 108 17.69 3.59 4.98
N GLU A 109 18.07 4.87 5.00
CA GLU A 109 18.71 5.48 6.16
C GLU A 109 17.83 5.35 7.40
N GLY A 110 18.39 4.81 8.48
CA GLY A 110 17.67 4.56 9.73
C GLY A 110 17.05 3.16 9.85
N MET A 111 16.87 2.40 8.77
CA MET A 111 16.33 1.04 8.87
C MET A 111 17.19 0.08 9.73
N ASN A 112 18.50 0.31 9.78
CA ASN A 112 19.46 -0.52 10.52
C ASN A 112 19.93 0.14 11.84
N SER A 113 19.53 1.38 12.11
CA SER A 113 20.06 2.17 13.24
C SER A 113 19.23 2.06 14.51
N ALA A 114 18.05 1.50 14.42
CA ALA A 114 17.22 1.25 15.58
C ALA A 114 17.14 -0.27 15.81
N SER A 115 17.97 -0.82 16.69
CA SER A 115 17.39 -1.75 17.65
C SER A 115 16.29 -0.93 18.37
N VAL A 116 15.07 -0.95 17.85
CA VAL A 116 13.92 -0.55 18.65
C VAL A 116 14.04 -1.44 19.86
N ASP A 117 14.41 -0.86 21.01
CA ASP A 117 14.43 -1.60 22.24
C ASP A 117 13.01 -2.17 22.39
N PRO A 118 12.80 -3.49 22.25
CA PRO A 118 11.46 -4.07 22.35
C PRO A 118 10.85 -3.84 23.72
N PHE A 119 11.63 -3.30 24.67
CA PHE A 119 11.20 -2.95 26.02
C PHE A 119 11.06 -1.42 26.22
N ALA A 120 11.46 -0.58 25.26
CA ALA A 120 11.40 0.89 25.41
C ALA A 120 9.98 1.46 25.25
N GLY A 121 8.95 0.63 25.19
CA GLY A 121 7.54 1.04 25.02
C GLY A 121 7.33 1.82 23.72
N LEU A 122 6.47 1.35 22.87
CA LEU A 122 6.05 1.93 21.58
C LEU A 122 5.56 3.37 21.62
N ALA A 123 5.64 4.01 22.73
CA ALA A 123 5.01 5.29 23.00
C ALA A 123 5.62 6.47 22.25
N THR A 124 6.47 6.25 21.25
CA THR A 124 7.10 7.37 20.56
C THR A 124 6.74 7.38 19.09
N ASP A 125 6.37 8.54 18.62
CA ASP A 125 6.29 8.90 17.20
C ASP A 125 7.59 8.55 16.42
N ALA A 126 8.66 8.13 17.09
CA ALA A 126 9.95 7.82 16.49
C ALA A 126 9.89 6.65 15.51
N TRP A 127 8.98 5.69 15.70
CA TRP A 127 8.73 4.62 14.73
C TRP A 127 8.46 5.15 13.32
N PHE A 128 7.74 6.26 13.21
CA PHE A 128 7.36 6.87 11.94
C PHE A 128 8.42 7.82 11.37
N ASN A 129 9.65 7.81 11.88
CA ASN A 129 10.76 8.58 11.34
C ASN A 129 11.63 7.81 10.33
N SER A 130 11.44 6.50 10.20
CA SER A 130 12.18 5.64 9.26
C SER A 130 11.30 4.51 8.74
N TYR A 131 11.72 3.87 7.66
CA TYR A 131 11.18 2.58 7.25
C TYR A 131 11.82 1.47 8.09
N HIS A 132 11.18 0.28 8.12
CA HIS A 132 11.60 -0.82 8.97
C HIS A 132 11.66 -2.14 8.23
N SER A 133 12.36 -3.14 8.79
CA SER A 133 12.36 -4.49 8.25
C SER A 133 11.00 -5.17 8.44
N TYR A 134 10.72 -6.21 7.64
CA TYR A 134 9.49 -7.00 7.82
C TYR A 134 9.40 -7.59 9.24
N ALA A 135 10.51 -8.01 9.81
CA ALA A 135 10.55 -8.53 11.17
C ALA A 135 10.17 -7.47 12.21
N ASP A 136 10.64 -6.23 12.02
CA ASP A 136 10.33 -5.12 12.93
C ASP A 136 8.85 -4.74 12.86
N HIS A 137 8.22 -4.79 11.68
CA HIS A 137 6.77 -4.59 11.54
C HIS A 137 5.96 -5.63 12.32
N LEU A 138 6.39 -6.90 12.33
CA LEU A 138 5.76 -7.93 13.16
C LEU A 138 5.95 -7.66 14.65
N THR A 139 7.13 -7.21 15.06
CA THR A 139 7.41 -6.78 16.44
C THR A 139 6.52 -5.62 16.82
N PHE A 140 6.41 -4.59 15.98
CA PHE A 140 5.55 -3.43 16.20
C PHE A 140 4.08 -3.82 16.49
N LEU A 141 3.51 -4.74 15.72
CA LEU A 141 2.14 -5.21 15.95
C LEU A 141 2.00 -5.93 17.29
N ASN A 142 3.00 -6.76 17.67
CA ASN A 142 3.01 -7.45 18.96
C ASN A 142 3.13 -6.47 20.13
N ASP A 143 3.96 -5.44 19.99
CA ASP A 143 4.14 -4.41 21.01
C ASP A 143 2.88 -3.56 21.18
N LEU A 144 2.15 -3.25 20.09
CA LEU A 144 0.82 -2.63 20.19
C LEU A 144 -0.15 -3.47 21.03
N VAL A 145 -0.18 -4.78 20.78
CA VAL A 145 -1.03 -5.69 21.56
C VAL A 145 -0.59 -5.77 23.01
N ALA A 146 0.71 -5.81 23.28
CA ALA A 146 1.24 -5.82 24.66
C ALA A 146 0.94 -4.52 25.41
N THR A 147 0.97 -3.37 24.69
CA THR A 147 0.67 -2.05 25.27
C THR A 147 -0.83 -1.84 25.51
N PHE A 148 -1.68 -2.36 24.60
CA PHE A 148 -3.14 -2.18 24.64
C PHE A 148 -3.90 -3.52 24.70
N PRO A 149 -3.63 -4.40 25.70
CA PRO A 149 -4.13 -5.78 25.72
C PRO A 149 -5.66 -5.89 25.80
N ASN A 150 -6.33 -4.85 26.29
CA ASN A 150 -7.79 -4.80 26.40
C ASN A 150 -8.49 -4.33 25.13
N ASN A 151 -7.73 -3.78 24.17
CA ASN A 151 -8.27 -3.15 22.96
C ASN A 151 -7.65 -3.66 21.67
N ALA A 152 -6.65 -4.55 21.76
CA ALA A 152 -5.95 -5.07 20.58
C ALA A 152 -5.62 -6.57 20.73
N LYS A 153 -5.61 -7.26 19.57
CA LYS A 153 -5.08 -8.63 19.47
C LYS A 153 -4.54 -8.89 18.06
N ILE A 154 -3.58 -9.80 17.96
CA ILE A 154 -3.10 -10.27 16.65
C ILE A 154 -4.19 -11.08 15.97
N VAL A 155 -4.29 -10.89 14.65
CA VAL A 155 -5.14 -11.66 13.74
C VAL A 155 -4.35 -12.05 12.49
N THR A 156 -4.83 -13.07 11.79
CA THR A 156 -4.20 -13.55 10.55
C THR A 156 -5.27 -13.73 9.48
N SER A 157 -4.92 -13.50 8.21
CA SER A 157 -5.81 -13.73 7.08
C SER A 157 -5.41 -14.95 6.23
N GLY A 158 -4.25 -15.56 6.50
CA GLY A 158 -3.73 -16.70 5.76
C GLY A 158 -2.20 -16.70 5.71
N THR A 159 -1.66 -17.38 4.70
CA THR A 159 -0.22 -17.47 4.44
C THR A 159 0.11 -17.08 3.01
N SER A 160 1.29 -16.50 2.81
CA SER A 160 1.84 -16.21 1.50
C SER A 160 2.35 -17.47 0.80
N TYR A 161 2.74 -17.34 -0.47
CA TYR A 161 3.30 -18.45 -1.24
C TYR A 161 4.54 -19.08 -0.59
N GLN A 162 5.43 -18.27 0.01
CA GLN A 162 6.62 -18.76 0.72
C GLN A 162 6.35 -19.14 2.19
N GLY A 163 5.10 -19.24 2.60
CA GLY A 163 4.70 -19.70 3.92
C GLY A 163 4.76 -18.63 5.03
N ARG A 164 4.93 -17.35 4.71
CA ARG A 164 4.85 -16.26 5.69
C ARG A 164 3.41 -16.00 6.08
N THR A 165 3.13 -15.92 7.38
CA THR A 165 1.81 -15.54 7.88
C THR A 165 1.48 -14.11 7.47
N ILE A 166 0.29 -13.89 6.91
CA ILE A 166 -0.24 -12.54 6.70
C ILE A 166 -0.85 -12.07 8.01
N THR A 167 -0.06 -11.28 8.74
CA THR A 167 -0.36 -10.85 10.11
C THR A 167 -0.99 -9.47 10.10
N GLY A 168 -2.01 -9.29 10.94
CA GLY A 168 -2.64 -8.01 11.19
C GLY A 168 -3.00 -7.84 12.66
N ILE A 169 -3.60 -6.72 12.97
CA ILE A 169 -4.11 -6.36 14.30
C ILE A 169 -5.61 -6.12 14.22
N ASN A 170 -6.36 -6.66 15.20
CA ASN A 170 -7.74 -6.27 15.43
C ASN A 170 -7.77 -5.29 16.59
N ILE A 171 -8.39 -4.13 16.38
CA ILE A 171 -8.61 -3.09 17.38
C ILE A 171 -10.10 -3.01 17.66
N PHE A 172 -10.47 -3.03 18.95
CA PHE A 172 -11.86 -3.11 19.40
C PHE A 172 -12.10 -2.34 20.71
N GLY A 173 -13.33 -1.93 20.91
CA GLY A 173 -13.75 -1.21 22.12
C GLY A 173 -14.16 -2.10 23.29
N SER A 174 -14.84 -1.48 24.26
CA SER A 174 -15.22 -2.10 25.52
C SER A 174 -16.14 -3.33 25.41
N SER A 175 -16.84 -3.51 24.28
CA SER A 175 -17.70 -4.69 24.03
C SER A 175 -16.94 -5.93 23.58
N GLY A 176 -15.63 -5.85 23.41
CA GLY A 176 -14.79 -6.95 22.97
C GLY A 176 -14.78 -7.13 21.44
N SER A 177 -13.85 -7.96 20.97
CA SER A 177 -13.59 -8.24 19.58
C SER A 177 -14.70 -9.04 18.89
N GLY A 178 -14.98 -8.72 17.61
CA GLY A 178 -15.91 -9.46 16.74
C GLY A 178 -17.38 -9.16 17.00
N THR A 179 -17.69 -8.14 17.80
CA THR A 179 -19.05 -7.80 18.20
C THR A 179 -19.65 -6.63 17.42
N LYS A 180 -18.82 -5.90 16.66
CA LYS A 180 -19.20 -4.71 15.91
C LYS A 180 -18.96 -4.87 14.41
N PRO A 181 -19.60 -4.05 13.55
CA PRO A 181 -19.34 -4.09 12.12
C PRO A 181 -17.85 -3.91 11.80
N ALA A 182 -17.33 -4.76 10.91
CA ALA A 182 -15.92 -4.77 10.58
C ALA A 182 -15.52 -3.59 9.68
N ILE A 183 -14.38 -2.99 10.00
CA ILE A 183 -13.60 -2.10 9.15
C ILE A 183 -12.30 -2.84 8.84
N VAL A 184 -11.95 -3.00 7.55
CA VAL A 184 -10.76 -3.75 7.14
C VAL A 184 -9.85 -2.85 6.31
N PHE A 185 -8.59 -2.75 6.72
CA PHE A 185 -7.55 -2.03 6.01
C PHE A 185 -6.45 -2.98 5.56
N HIS A 186 -6.08 -2.90 4.28
CA HIS A 186 -4.95 -3.60 3.70
C HIS A 186 -3.87 -2.59 3.32
N GLY A 187 -2.60 -2.90 3.60
CA GLY A 187 -1.43 -2.17 3.10
C GLY A 187 -0.50 -3.09 2.34
N THR A 188 0.31 -2.52 1.47
CA THR A 188 1.43 -3.18 0.80
C THR A 188 1.04 -4.45 0.03
N VAL A 189 -0.06 -4.36 -0.69
CA VAL A 189 -0.44 -5.35 -1.71
C VAL A 189 0.61 -5.37 -2.83
N HIS A 190 1.10 -4.20 -3.23
CA HIS A 190 2.27 -4.08 -4.08
C HIS A 190 3.51 -3.84 -3.22
N ALA A 191 4.46 -4.73 -3.32
CA ALA A 191 5.59 -4.82 -2.41
C ALA A 191 6.47 -3.56 -2.31
N ARG A 192 6.61 -2.81 -3.41
CA ARG A 192 7.42 -1.58 -3.51
C ARG A 192 6.79 -0.35 -2.85
N GLU A 193 5.55 -0.43 -2.43
CA GLU A 193 4.77 0.69 -1.88
C GLU A 193 4.91 0.76 -0.36
N TRP A 194 6.15 0.97 0.12
CA TRP A 194 6.50 0.91 1.55
C TRP A 194 5.73 1.90 2.42
N ILE A 195 5.35 3.05 1.85
CA ILE A 195 4.57 4.06 2.57
C ILE A 195 3.19 3.53 3.00
N ALA A 196 2.61 2.56 2.27
CA ALA A 196 1.33 1.96 2.63
C ALA A 196 1.42 1.17 3.93
N THR A 197 2.54 0.47 4.21
CA THR A 197 2.79 -0.18 5.49
C THR A 197 2.79 0.85 6.62
N MET A 198 3.62 1.88 6.49
CA MET A 198 3.82 2.89 7.54
C MET A 198 2.52 3.65 7.87
N VAL A 199 1.74 3.99 6.85
CA VAL A 199 0.47 4.71 7.02
C VAL A 199 -0.57 3.85 7.72
N THR A 200 -0.70 2.57 7.37
CA THR A 200 -1.64 1.66 8.05
C THR A 200 -1.26 1.41 9.50
N GLU A 201 0.03 1.30 9.80
CA GLU A 201 0.53 1.21 11.17
C GLU A 201 0.29 2.50 11.97
N GLN A 202 0.49 3.67 11.35
CA GLN A 202 0.22 4.95 12.01
C GLN A 202 -1.26 5.12 12.35
N VAL A 203 -2.15 4.64 11.48
CA VAL A 203 -3.60 4.61 11.78
C VAL A 203 -3.89 3.68 12.95
N ALA A 204 -3.33 2.47 12.98
CA ALA A 204 -3.50 1.53 14.09
C ALA A 204 -3.02 2.11 15.42
N TYR A 205 -1.81 2.67 15.43
CA TYR A 205 -1.23 3.35 16.58
C TYR A 205 -2.10 4.52 17.06
N SER A 206 -2.57 5.36 16.12
CA SER A 206 -3.37 6.54 16.45
C SER A 206 -4.74 6.18 17.02
N LEU A 207 -5.38 5.11 16.55
CA LEU A 207 -6.64 4.63 17.12
C LEU A 207 -6.46 4.14 18.56
N LEU A 208 -5.41 3.38 18.84
CA LEU A 208 -5.14 2.82 20.17
C LEU A 208 -4.67 3.89 21.14
N SER A 209 -3.67 4.70 20.79
CA SER A 209 -3.11 5.73 21.69
C SER A 209 -4.11 6.82 22.06
N ASN A 210 -5.08 7.10 21.17
CA ASN A 210 -6.12 8.08 21.44
C ASN A 210 -7.43 7.48 22.02
N TYR A 211 -7.50 6.17 22.23
CA TYR A 211 -8.73 5.53 22.72
C TYR A 211 -9.18 6.05 24.08
N THR A 212 -8.25 6.28 25.01
CA THR A 212 -8.54 6.77 26.37
C THR A 212 -8.52 8.29 26.49
N THR A 213 -7.89 8.99 25.54
CA THR A 213 -7.65 10.45 25.62
C THR A 213 -8.62 11.27 24.76
N SER A 214 -9.26 10.64 23.75
CA SER A 214 -10.21 11.28 22.84
C SER A 214 -11.57 10.60 22.89
N ALA A 215 -12.59 11.28 23.37
CA ALA A 215 -13.96 10.78 23.38
C ALA A 215 -14.45 10.44 21.96
N THR A 216 -14.03 11.21 20.94
CA THR A 216 -14.35 10.97 19.53
C THR A 216 -13.74 9.65 19.04
N ILE A 217 -12.45 9.43 19.27
CA ILE A 217 -11.79 8.18 18.83
C ILE A 217 -12.36 7.00 19.61
N LYS A 218 -12.58 7.15 20.91
CA LYS A 218 -13.25 6.14 21.72
C LYS A 218 -14.60 5.73 21.13
N SER A 219 -15.41 6.70 20.71
CA SER A 219 -16.72 6.40 20.12
C SER A 219 -16.61 5.60 18.81
N TYR A 220 -15.58 5.84 17.99
CA TYR A 220 -15.35 5.08 16.76
C TYR A 220 -14.88 3.64 17.05
N VAL A 221 -13.95 3.47 17.97
CA VAL A 221 -13.42 2.14 18.35
C VAL A 221 -14.48 1.33 19.11
N ASP A 222 -15.38 1.96 19.88
CA ASP A 222 -16.53 1.29 20.50
C ASP A 222 -17.64 0.94 19.48
N LYS A 223 -17.70 1.63 18.34
CA LYS A 223 -18.71 1.42 17.29
C LYS A 223 -18.31 0.37 16.26
N TYR A 224 -17.02 0.18 16.00
CA TYR A 224 -16.48 -0.68 14.93
C TYR A 224 -15.36 -1.58 15.42
N ASP A 225 -15.22 -2.76 14.81
CA ASP A 225 -14.04 -3.62 14.92
C ASP A 225 -13.09 -3.33 13.75
N PHE A 226 -11.90 -2.80 14.03
CA PHE A 226 -10.90 -2.54 13.01
C PHE A 226 -9.97 -3.74 12.83
N TYR A 227 -9.76 -4.17 11.61
CA TYR A 227 -8.83 -5.21 11.21
C TYR A 227 -7.82 -4.61 10.25
N ILE A 228 -6.58 -4.44 10.67
CA ILE A 228 -5.54 -3.73 9.91
C ILE A 228 -4.41 -4.71 9.60
N PHE A 229 -4.13 -4.90 8.31
CA PHE A 229 -3.06 -5.75 7.80
C PHE A 229 -2.03 -4.88 7.07
N PRO A 230 -0.94 -4.45 7.74
CA PRO A 230 0.03 -3.53 7.14
C PRO A 230 0.76 -4.11 5.93
N VAL A 231 1.01 -5.42 5.91
CA VAL A 231 1.73 -6.11 4.84
C VAL A 231 0.95 -7.34 4.39
N VAL A 232 0.14 -7.21 3.33
CA VAL A 232 -0.63 -8.34 2.79
C VAL A 232 0.13 -9.15 1.73
N ASN A 233 1.28 -8.66 1.27
CA ASN A 233 2.21 -9.34 0.36
C ASN A 233 3.61 -9.46 1.00
N PRO A 234 3.76 -10.30 2.06
CA PRO A 234 5.01 -10.34 2.83
C PRO A 234 6.19 -10.89 2.03
N ASP A 235 5.97 -11.79 1.07
CA ASP A 235 7.05 -12.35 0.25
C ASP A 235 7.63 -11.30 -0.70
N GLY A 236 6.77 -10.55 -1.37
CA GLY A 236 7.19 -9.44 -2.21
C GLY A 236 7.87 -8.35 -1.38
N PHE A 237 7.33 -8.01 -0.21
CA PHE A 237 7.89 -6.98 0.67
C PHE A 237 9.31 -7.34 1.13
N VAL A 238 9.53 -8.55 1.63
CA VAL A 238 10.88 -9.03 1.97
C VAL A 238 11.80 -8.98 0.75
N TYR A 239 11.31 -9.35 -0.44
CA TYR A 239 12.11 -9.30 -1.66
C TYR A 239 12.51 -7.86 -2.04
N THR A 240 11.65 -6.85 -1.77
CA THR A 240 12.04 -5.44 -1.97
C THR A 240 13.12 -4.98 -1.01
N GLN A 241 13.28 -5.61 0.13
CA GLN A 241 14.29 -5.27 1.13
C GLN A 241 15.61 -5.99 0.91
N THR A 242 15.61 -7.12 0.19
CA THR A 242 16.79 -7.98 0.05
C THR A 242 17.36 -8.09 -1.37
N SER A 243 16.57 -7.76 -2.40
CA SER A 243 16.94 -8.09 -3.78
C SER A 243 16.60 -7.01 -4.80
N ASP A 244 15.34 -6.55 -4.84
CA ASP A 244 14.84 -5.58 -5.83
C ASP A 244 13.84 -4.63 -5.19
N ARG A 245 14.30 -3.42 -4.82
CA ARG A 245 13.48 -2.37 -4.16
C ARG A 245 12.18 -2.06 -4.93
N LEU A 246 12.17 -2.21 -6.23
CA LEU A 246 11.01 -1.85 -7.06
C LEU A 246 10.12 -3.04 -7.44
N TRP A 247 10.33 -4.19 -6.79
CA TRP A 247 9.48 -5.36 -6.99
C TRP A 247 8.03 -5.07 -6.56
N ARG A 248 7.06 -5.43 -7.44
CA ARG A 248 5.63 -5.15 -7.23
C ARG A 248 4.84 -6.37 -6.74
N LYS A 249 5.03 -7.52 -7.43
CA LYS A 249 4.19 -8.72 -7.31
C LYS A 249 4.50 -9.55 -6.06
N ASN A 250 3.74 -10.63 -5.81
CA ASN A 250 4.16 -11.66 -4.86
C ASN A 250 5.34 -12.49 -5.41
N ARG A 251 5.70 -13.59 -4.76
CA ARG A 251 6.81 -14.45 -5.20
C ARG A 251 6.37 -15.82 -5.72
N GLN A 252 5.09 -16.00 -6.05
CA GLN A 252 4.57 -17.24 -6.63
C GLN A 252 5.13 -17.44 -8.05
N PRO A 253 5.73 -18.61 -8.37
CA PRO A 253 6.16 -18.91 -9.73
C PRO A 253 5.02 -18.84 -10.75
N THR A 254 5.37 -18.55 -12.00
CA THR A 254 4.48 -18.71 -13.14
C THR A 254 4.92 -19.87 -14.01
N THR A 255 4.19 -20.19 -15.06
CA THR A 255 4.60 -21.20 -16.05
C THR A 255 5.81 -20.73 -16.88
N SER A 256 6.13 -19.45 -16.88
CA SER A 256 7.31 -18.87 -17.54
C SER A 256 8.43 -18.65 -16.53
N ALA A 257 9.60 -19.21 -16.76
CA ALA A 257 10.78 -19.01 -15.91
C ALA A 257 11.25 -17.54 -15.85
N SER A 258 10.94 -16.75 -16.88
CA SER A 258 11.29 -15.33 -16.97
C SER A 258 10.26 -14.41 -16.27
N CYS A 259 9.11 -14.93 -15.86
CA CYS A 259 8.05 -14.13 -15.23
C CYS A 259 7.65 -14.72 -13.89
N VAL A 260 8.18 -14.18 -12.80
CA VAL A 260 7.83 -14.57 -11.43
C VAL A 260 6.79 -13.61 -10.87
N GLY A 261 5.91 -14.15 -10.02
CA GLY A 261 4.97 -13.35 -9.23
C GLY A 261 3.60 -13.14 -9.88
N ARG A 262 2.56 -13.13 -9.03
CA ARG A 262 1.20 -12.68 -9.34
C ARG A 262 1.05 -11.24 -8.89
N ASP A 263 0.36 -10.43 -9.68
CA ASP A 263 -0.15 -9.15 -9.18
C ASP A 263 -1.38 -9.44 -8.30
N VAL A 264 -1.20 -9.34 -6.98
CA VAL A 264 -2.24 -9.66 -6.00
C VAL A 264 -3.47 -8.77 -6.20
N ASN A 265 -3.30 -7.52 -6.67
CA ASN A 265 -4.41 -6.62 -6.96
C ASN A 265 -4.92 -6.71 -8.42
N ARG A 266 -4.65 -7.82 -9.11
CA ARG A 266 -5.26 -8.24 -10.38
C ARG A 266 -5.75 -9.68 -10.32
N ASN A 267 -5.69 -10.32 -9.14
CA ASN A 267 -5.99 -11.75 -9.00
C ASN A 267 -7.26 -12.04 -8.17
N TRP A 268 -8.04 -11.01 -7.81
CA TRP A 268 -9.31 -11.21 -7.10
C TRP A 268 -10.37 -11.85 -8.01
N ALA A 269 -11.17 -12.76 -7.45
CA ALA A 269 -12.13 -13.58 -8.18
C ALA A 269 -13.45 -12.82 -8.51
N PHE A 270 -13.33 -11.58 -8.98
CA PHE A 270 -14.44 -10.77 -9.47
C PHE A 270 -14.00 -9.96 -10.69
N LYS A 271 -14.74 -10.12 -11.80
CA LYS A 271 -14.40 -9.49 -13.09
C LYS A 271 -12.90 -9.66 -13.44
N TRP A 272 -12.39 -10.85 -13.13
CA TRP A 272 -11.00 -11.20 -13.35
C TRP A 272 -10.70 -11.35 -14.85
N ASP A 273 -9.46 -11.03 -15.21
CA ASP A 273 -8.91 -11.09 -16.55
C ASP A 273 -7.58 -11.86 -16.54
N THR A 274 -7.21 -12.49 -17.64
CA THR A 274 -6.04 -13.38 -17.77
C THR A 274 -4.69 -12.82 -17.34
N PRO A 275 -4.38 -11.52 -17.41
CA PRO A 275 -3.09 -11.00 -16.93
C PRO A 275 -2.86 -11.16 -15.42
N GLY A 276 -3.92 -11.40 -14.64
CA GLY A 276 -3.85 -11.44 -13.18
C GLY A 276 -3.27 -12.72 -12.57
N GLY A 277 -3.13 -13.81 -13.36
CA GLY A 277 -2.70 -15.11 -12.83
C GLY A 277 -3.05 -16.28 -13.76
N ALA A 278 -2.86 -17.53 -13.32
CA ALA A 278 -3.27 -18.73 -14.04
C ALA A 278 -4.78 -18.95 -13.94
N SER A 279 -5.39 -18.55 -12.82
CA SER A 279 -6.83 -18.52 -12.60
C SER A 279 -7.18 -17.43 -11.58
N ALA A 280 -8.47 -17.07 -11.53
CA ALA A 280 -8.98 -16.10 -10.55
C ALA A 280 -8.69 -16.58 -9.12
N GLY A 281 -8.07 -15.74 -8.31
CA GLY A 281 -7.78 -16.02 -6.92
C GLY A 281 -6.78 -17.17 -6.69
N ASP A 282 -5.88 -17.48 -7.65
CA ASP A 282 -4.92 -18.57 -7.51
C ASP A 282 -3.78 -18.26 -6.52
N ALA A 283 -3.51 -16.99 -6.26
CA ALA A 283 -2.51 -16.60 -5.27
C ALA A 283 -2.97 -16.94 -3.84
N PRO A 284 -2.11 -17.58 -3.02
CA PRO A 284 -2.44 -17.89 -1.63
C PRO A 284 -2.85 -16.65 -0.82
N GLU A 285 -2.20 -15.53 -1.06
CA GLU A 285 -2.52 -14.24 -0.45
C GLU A 285 -3.99 -13.86 -0.74
N ASN A 286 -4.41 -13.91 -2.01
CA ASN A 286 -5.80 -13.60 -2.39
C ASN A 286 -6.81 -14.54 -1.76
N LYS A 287 -6.49 -15.85 -1.67
CA LYS A 287 -7.39 -16.85 -1.02
C LYS A 287 -7.62 -16.51 0.44
N GLY A 288 -6.53 -16.22 1.17
CA GLY A 288 -6.61 -15.87 2.58
C GLY A 288 -7.36 -14.56 2.82
N LEU A 289 -7.01 -13.52 2.08
CA LEU A 289 -7.64 -12.19 2.19
C LEU A 289 -9.13 -12.25 1.83
N ALA A 290 -9.50 -12.93 0.73
CA ALA A 290 -10.90 -13.08 0.31
C ALA A 290 -11.72 -13.86 1.36
N ALA A 291 -11.18 -14.96 1.89
CA ALA A 291 -11.83 -15.73 2.95
C ALA A 291 -12.04 -14.88 4.21
N PHE A 292 -11.05 -14.06 4.57
CA PHE A 292 -11.16 -13.15 5.72
C PHE A 292 -12.25 -12.11 5.51
N LEU A 293 -12.29 -11.41 4.37
CA LEU A 293 -13.32 -10.42 4.05
C LEU A 293 -14.72 -11.03 4.08
N ASN A 294 -14.90 -12.20 3.44
CA ASN A 294 -16.17 -12.90 3.40
C ASN A 294 -16.63 -13.34 4.80
N ALA A 295 -15.72 -13.81 5.64
CA ALA A 295 -16.03 -14.18 7.03
C ALA A 295 -16.45 -12.98 7.88
N ARG A 296 -15.88 -11.78 7.65
CA ARG A 296 -16.31 -10.57 8.37
C ARG A 296 -17.69 -10.11 7.93
N SER A 297 -17.95 -10.08 6.62
CA SER A 297 -19.25 -9.64 6.12
C SER A 297 -20.39 -10.62 6.44
N SER A 298 -20.10 -11.92 6.50
CA SER A 298 -21.08 -12.97 6.85
C SER A 298 -21.32 -13.09 8.36
N SER A 299 -20.55 -12.40 9.19
CA SER A 299 -20.78 -12.42 10.65
C SER A 299 -22.07 -11.65 11.01
N ALA A 300 -22.64 -11.94 12.17
CA ALA A 300 -23.83 -11.25 12.66
C ALA A 300 -23.63 -9.71 12.76
N ALA A 301 -22.40 -9.26 13.03
CA ALA A 301 -22.05 -7.85 13.10
C ALA A 301 -21.92 -7.19 11.71
N GLY A 302 -21.63 -7.99 10.67
CA GLY A 302 -21.45 -7.53 9.30
C GLY A 302 -20.15 -6.76 9.07
N ALA A 303 -20.07 -6.14 7.90
CA ALA A 303 -18.92 -5.34 7.49
C ALA A 303 -19.34 -3.95 6.98
N LYS A 304 -18.49 -2.94 7.20
CA LYS A 304 -18.84 -1.55 6.92
C LYS A 304 -17.93 -0.90 5.89
N LEU A 305 -16.62 -0.96 6.11
CA LEU A 305 -15.63 -0.23 5.31
C LEU A 305 -14.45 -1.13 4.97
N PHE A 306 -14.04 -1.11 3.72
CA PHE A 306 -12.79 -1.67 3.24
C PHE A 306 -11.92 -0.58 2.63
N ILE A 307 -10.62 -0.56 2.94
CA ILE A 307 -9.64 0.32 2.28
C ILE A 307 -8.39 -0.49 1.96
N ASP A 308 -7.95 -0.44 0.69
CA ASP A 308 -6.69 -1.00 0.21
C ASP A 308 -5.72 0.15 -0.11
N PHE A 309 -4.67 0.30 0.72
CA PHE A 309 -3.72 1.41 0.64
C PHE A 309 -2.62 1.14 -0.37
N HIS A 310 -2.47 2.06 -1.32
CA HIS A 310 -1.51 2.04 -2.41
C HIS A 310 -0.67 3.31 -2.47
N ALA A 311 0.37 3.28 -3.25
CA ALA A 311 1.16 4.43 -3.70
C ALA A 311 1.58 4.21 -5.16
N TYR A 312 1.67 5.27 -5.96
CA TYR A 312 1.52 6.67 -5.61
C TYR A 312 0.64 7.41 -6.63
N GLY A 313 0.02 8.50 -6.24
CA GLY A 313 -0.80 9.24 -7.21
C GLY A 313 -1.50 10.47 -6.63
N LEU A 314 -1.67 10.55 -5.31
CA LEU A 314 -2.56 11.50 -4.64
C LEU A 314 -4.01 11.36 -5.16
N LEU A 315 -4.53 10.13 -5.09
CA LEU A 315 -5.89 9.80 -5.47
C LEU A 315 -6.63 9.19 -4.27
N PHE A 316 -7.95 9.31 -4.25
CA PHE A 316 -8.84 8.55 -3.37
C PHE A 316 -10.05 8.09 -4.16
N MET A 317 -10.17 6.78 -4.38
CA MET A 317 -11.04 6.22 -5.40
C MET A 317 -11.95 5.13 -4.81
N GLY A 318 -13.17 5.04 -5.37
CA GLY A 318 -14.13 3.96 -5.07
C GLY A 318 -14.40 3.05 -6.27
N PRO A 319 -15.40 2.17 -6.17
CA PRO A 319 -15.83 1.33 -7.29
C PRO A 319 -16.31 2.17 -8.49
N TYR A 320 -16.12 1.72 -9.72
CA TYR A 320 -15.52 0.45 -10.13
C TYR A 320 -14.20 0.65 -10.87
N GLY A 321 -13.31 -0.33 -10.72
CA GLY A 321 -12.11 -0.44 -11.53
C GLY A 321 -12.33 -1.26 -12.82
N TYR A 322 -13.19 -2.28 -12.78
CA TYR A 322 -13.35 -3.18 -13.92
C TYR A 322 -14.04 -2.55 -15.14
N SER A 323 -14.78 -1.48 -14.97
CA SER A 323 -15.54 -0.84 -16.05
C SER A 323 -15.70 0.67 -15.82
N CYS A 324 -15.39 1.46 -16.84
CA CYS A 324 -15.57 2.93 -16.78
C CYS A 324 -17.02 3.37 -16.97
N SER A 325 -17.93 2.49 -17.38
CA SER A 325 -19.36 2.78 -17.53
C SER A 325 -20.23 2.26 -16.39
N ALA A 326 -19.72 1.26 -15.63
CA ALA A 326 -20.44 0.74 -14.47
C ALA A 326 -20.45 1.76 -13.33
N LYS A 327 -21.56 1.78 -12.58
CA LYS A 327 -21.73 2.66 -11.41
C LYS A 327 -22.11 1.82 -10.20
N ALA A 328 -21.52 2.12 -9.05
CA ALA A 328 -21.96 1.57 -7.78
C ALA A 328 -23.43 1.95 -7.50
N ALA A 329 -24.17 1.08 -6.83
CA ALA A 329 -25.58 1.33 -6.52
C ALA A 329 -25.76 2.60 -5.67
N ASP A 330 -24.80 2.90 -4.83
CA ASP A 330 -24.72 4.07 -3.95
C ASP A 330 -23.59 5.05 -4.36
N GLN A 331 -23.36 5.22 -5.68
CA GLN A 331 -22.29 6.07 -6.24
C GLN A 331 -22.29 7.49 -5.67
N THR A 332 -23.48 8.08 -5.47
CA THR A 332 -23.60 9.43 -4.90
C THR A 332 -23.01 9.52 -3.50
N GLU A 333 -23.23 8.49 -2.69
CA GLU A 333 -22.70 8.42 -1.33
C GLU A 333 -21.19 8.17 -1.34
N HIS A 334 -20.69 7.30 -2.23
CA HIS A 334 -19.24 7.12 -2.44
C HIS A 334 -18.58 8.45 -2.80
N ASN A 335 -19.10 9.16 -3.79
CA ASN A 335 -18.56 10.46 -4.21
C ASN A 335 -18.56 11.50 -3.06
N ARG A 336 -19.61 11.54 -2.24
CA ARG A 336 -19.69 12.44 -1.07
C ARG A 336 -18.60 12.12 -0.05
N LEU A 337 -18.41 10.83 0.25
CA LEU A 337 -17.38 10.36 1.19
C LEU A 337 -15.97 10.59 0.65
N GLU A 338 -15.74 10.35 -0.63
CA GLU A 338 -14.46 10.61 -1.30
C GLU A 338 -14.06 12.08 -1.22
N GLN A 339 -14.99 13.00 -1.55
CA GLN A 339 -14.75 14.43 -1.51
C GLN A 339 -14.47 14.92 -0.07
N GLY A 340 -15.20 14.41 0.89
CA GLY A 340 -14.99 14.76 2.29
C GLY A 340 -13.70 14.19 2.87
N PHE A 341 -13.32 12.95 2.49
CA PHE A 341 -12.00 12.40 2.80
C PHE A 341 -10.89 13.30 2.22
N ALA A 342 -11.00 13.67 0.94
CA ALA A 342 -10.02 14.52 0.28
C ALA A 342 -9.88 15.91 0.94
N ALA A 343 -10.99 16.50 1.37
CA ALA A 343 -10.98 17.77 2.10
C ALA A 343 -10.29 17.65 3.47
N ALA A 344 -10.58 16.59 4.23
CA ALA A 344 -9.95 16.32 5.51
C ALA A 344 -8.45 15.99 5.36
N PHE A 345 -8.09 15.17 4.37
CA PHE A 345 -6.70 14.86 4.01
C PHE A 345 -5.87 16.10 3.70
N LYS A 346 -6.48 17.06 2.99
CA LYS A 346 -5.81 18.31 2.61
C LYS A 346 -5.47 19.21 3.79
N ALA A 347 -6.26 19.16 4.87
CA ALA A 347 -6.20 20.14 5.96
C ALA A 347 -4.81 20.28 6.62
N PRO A 348 -4.05 19.20 6.94
CA PRO A 348 -2.77 19.34 7.63
C PRO A 348 -1.66 19.97 6.79
N TYR A 349 -1.52 19.59 5.53
CA TYR A 349 -0.34 19.93 4.71
C TYR A 349 -0.67 20.43 3.31
N GLY A 350 -1.94 20.67 2.99
CA GLY A 350 -2.37 21.26 1.73
C GLY A 350 -2.31 20.34 0.51
N LYS A 351 -2.01 19.04 0.67
CA LYS A 351 -1.98 18.10 -0.46
C LYS A 351 -3.40 17.79 -0.93
N THR A 352 -3.63 17.85 -2.23
CA THR A 352 -4.95 17.64 -2.82
C THR A 352 -5.04 16.26 -3.46
N LEU A 353 -6.09 15.51 -3.13
CA LEU A 353 -6.44 14.24 -3.78
C LEU A 353 -7.41 14.48 -4.94
N THR A 354 -7.21 13.76 -6.04
CA THR A 354 -8.24 13.57 -7.06
C THR A 354 -9.14 12.41 -6.63
N THR A 355 -10.46 12.55 -6.79
CA THR A 355 -11.44 11.56 -6.36
C THR A 355 -12.33 11.10 -7.50
N GLY A 356 -12.90 9.89 -7.38
CA GLY A 356 -13.84 9.31 -8.32
C GLY A 356 -13.67 7.80 -8.48
N PRO A 357 -14.45 7.14 -9.37
CA PRO A 357 -14.31 5.72 -9.62
C PRO A 357 -12.93 5.35 -10.19
N ILE A 358 -12.38 4.23 -9.76
CA ILE A 358 -11.02 3.77 -10.17
C ILE A 358 -10.84 3.85 -11.68
N CYS A 359 -11.77 3.27 -12.48
CA CYS A 359 -11.60 3.18 -13.93
C CYS A 359 -11.48 4.54 -14.62
N THR A 360 -12.27 5.53 -14.20
CA THR A 360 -12.29 6.88 -14.80
C THR A 360 -11.23 7.81 -14.23
N THR A 361 -10.73 7.51 -13.02
CA THR A 361 -9.77 8.37 -12.32
C THR A 361 -8.33 7.98 -12.61
N ILE A 362 -8.05 6.67 -12.71
CA ILE A 362 -6.68 6.21 -12.96
C ILE A 362 -6.59 5.35 -14.25
N TYR A 363 -7.27 4.22 -14.32
CA TYR A 363 -7.39 3.35 -15.51
C TYR A 363 -8.28 2.14 -15.21
N GLN A 364 -8.70 1.42 -16.26
CA GLN A 364 -9.43 0.16 -16.10
C GLN A 364 -8.57 -0.91 -15.44
N ALA A 365 -9.06 -1.43 -14.30
CA ALA A 365 -8.36 -2.42 -13.47
C ALA A 365 -9.33 -3.56 -13.09
N THR A 366 -9.20 -4.70 -13.78
CA THR A 366 -9.96 -5.91 -13.50
C THR A 366 -9.34 -6.71 -12.35
N GLY A 367 -10.12 -7.56 -11.67
CA GLY A 367 -9.64 -8.43 -10.60
C GLY A 367 -9.01 -7.68 -9.42
N ASN A 368 -9.52 -6.49 -9.08
CA ASN A 368 -9.02 -5.66 -7.98
C ASN A 368 -9.78 -5.89 -6.66
N SER A 369 -9.15 -5.51 -5.57
CA SER A 369 -9.64 -5.69 -4.19
C SER A 369 -10.90 -4.89 -3.88
N VAL A 370 -10.98 -3.64 -4.36
CA VAL A 370 -12.07 -2.71 -4.09
C VAL A 370 -13.39 -3.22 -4.66
N ASP A 371 -13.35 -3.65 -5.93
CA ASP A 371 -14.53 -4.20 -6.60
C ASP A 371 -14.99 -5.50 -5.95
N TYR A 372 -14.04 -6.37 -5.55
CA TYR A 372 -14.33 -7.62 -4.84
C TYR A 372 -14.95 -7.36 -3.46
N ALA A 373 -14.36 -6.46 -2.68
CA ALA A 373 -14.86 -6.12 -1.35
C ALA A 373 -16.29 -5.55 -1.41
N TYR A 374 -16.56 -4.70 -2.40
CA TYR A 374 -17.88 -4.09 -2.59
C TYR A 374 -18.91 -5.11 -3.09
N ASP A 375 -18.65 -5.78 -4.22
CA ASP A 375 -19.65 -6.62 -4.89
C ASP A 375 -19.74 -8.06 -4.37
N VAL A 376 -18.63 -8.64 -3.92
CA VAL A 376 -18.61 -10.04 -3.46
C VAL A 376 -18.71 -10.10 -1.95
N SER A 377 -17.81 -9.45 -1.24
CA SER A 377 -17.81 -9.45 0.23
C SER A 377 -18.83 -8.48 0.84
N LYS A 378 -19.54 -7.68 0.03
CA LYS A 378 -20.64 -6.80 0.49
C LYS A 378 -20.26 -5.78 1.58
N PHE A 379 -19.03 -5.29 1.55
CA PHE A 379 -18.68 -4.10 2.32
C PHE A 379 -19.48 -2.91 1.80
N LYS A 380 -20.16 -2.19 2.69
CA LYS A 380 -20.99 -1.05 2.27
C LYS A 380 -20.18 0.04 1.58
N TYR A 381 -18.94 0.26 2.05
CA TYR A 381 -18.00 1.21 1.49
C TYR A 381 -16.69 0.52 1.17
N SER A 382 -16.14 0.80 -0.01
CA SER A 382 -14.87 0.21 -0.46
C SER A 382 -14.07 1.27 -1.20
N PHE A 383 -12.83 1.53 -0.77
CA PHE A 383 -12.00 2.58 -1.32
C PHE A 383 -10.54 2.14 -1.48
N THR A 384 -9.80 2.89 -2.30
CA THR A 384 -8.35 2.79 -2.43
C THR A 384 -7.73 4.18 -2.55
N PRO A 385 -6.85 4.59 -1.64
CA PRO A 385 -5.97 5.72 -1.82
C PRO A 385 -4.74 5.34 -2.65
N GLU A 386 -4.26 6.27 -3.47
CA GLU A 386 -2.90 6.33 -3.98
C GLU A 386 -2.18 7.46 -3.26
N LEU A 387 -1.29 7.11 -2.34
CA LEU A 387 -0.67 8.03 -1.38
C LEU A 387 0.33 9.00 -2.03
N ARG A 388 1.13 9.71 -1.19
CA ARG A 388 2.18 10.64 -1.63
C ARG A 388 3.23 9.96 -2.52
N GLY A 389 3.95 10.76 -3.31
CA GLY A 389 5.00 10.35 -4.24
C GLY A 389 4.97 11.16 -5.54
N SER A 390 3.79 11.49 -6.07
CA SER A 390 3.65 12.20 -7.34
C SER A 390 4.02 13.68 -7.23
N SER A 391 3.54 14.40 -6.22
CA SER A 391 3.78 15.85 -6.08
C SER A 391 5.18 16.22 -5.60
N SER A 392 5.89 15.29 -4.94
CA SER A 392 7.28 15.47 -4.51
C SER A 392 8.30 15.02 -5.55
N GLY A 393 7.85 14.33 -6.62
CA GLY A 393 8.73 13.73 -7.62
C GLY A 393 9.46 12.48 -7.15
N ASN A 394 9.13 11.93 -5.97
CA ASN A 394 9.86 10.78 -5.40
C ASN A 394 9.30 9.41 -5.82
N GLY A 395 8.07 9.36 -6.33
CA GLY A 395 7.42 8.10 -6.74
C GLY A 395 7.36 7.06 -5.62
N PHE A 396 7.82 5.85 -5.88
CA PHE A 396 7.87 4.75 -4.90
C PHE A 396 8.97 4.90 -3.85
N VAL A 397 10.04 5.66 -4.15
CA VAL A 397 11.19 5.86 -3.26
C VAL A 397 10.98 7.15 -2.47
N LEU A 398 10.06 7.08 -1.51
CA LEU A 398 9.61 8.24 -0.74
C LEU A 398 10.49 8.44 0.49
N PRO A 399 11.09 9.66 0.69
CA PRO A 399 11.96 9.90 1.83
C PRO A 399 11.28 9.65 3.19
N PRO A 400 12.01 9.17 4.23
CA PRO A 400 11.46 8.94 5.57
C PRO A 400 10.73 10.14 6.18
N ALA A 401 11.15 11.36 5.87
CA ALA A 401 10.50 12.59 6.33
C ALA A 401 9.04 12.75 5.85
N GLU A 402 8.64 12.01 4.81
CA GLU A 402 7.27 12.02 4.29
C GLU A 402 6.35 11.00 4.99
N ILE A 403 6.88 10.10 5.82
CA ILE A 403 6.09 9.04 6.49
C ILE A 403 5.04 9.65 7.41
N ARG A 404 5.47 10.43 8.41
CA ARG A 404 4.54 11.04 9.39
C ARG A 404 3.51 11.96 8.74
N PRO A 405 3.89 12.88 7.83
CA PRO A 405 2.91 13.68 7.13
C PRO A 405 1.86 12.84 6.37
N SER A 406 2.29 11.78 5.69
CA SER A 406 1.36 10.87 4.98
C SER A 406 0.35 10.21 5.91
N GLY A 407 0.82 9.71 7.05
CA GLY A 407 -0.06 9.07 8.03
C GLY A 407 -1.03 10.05 8.70
N ILE A 408 -0.59 11.28 9.00
CA ILE A 408 -1.46 12.32 9.57
C ILE A 408 -2.57 12.69 8.60
N GLU A 409 -2.25 12.93 7.31
CA GLU A 409 -3.25 13.24 6.27
C GLU A 409 -4.30 12.13 6.14
N VAL A 410 -3.85 10.88 6.07
CA VAL A 410 -4.74 9.72 5.98
C VAL A 410 -5.60 9.57 7.22
N TYR A 411 -5.04 9.76 8.40
CA TYR A 411 -5.79 9.67 9.65
C TYR A 411 -6.90 10.71 9.74
N GLU A 412 -6.68 11.95 9.28
CA GLU A 412 -7.72 12.96 9.16
C GLU A 412 -8.84 12.52 8.22
N GLY A 413 -8.48 11.99 7.04
CA GLY A 413 -9.44 11.43 6.09
C GLY A 413 -10.26 10.27 6.67
N ILE A 414 -9.61 9.35 7.40
CA ILE A 414 -10.29 8.23 8.07
C ILE A 414 -11.26 8.74 9.14
N LYS A 415 -10.88 9.72 9.96
CA LYS A 415 -11.79 10.33 10.95
C LYS A 415 -13.03 10.90 10.27
N TYR A 416 -12.87 11.54 9.12
CA TYR A 416 -14.01 12.02 8.34
C TYR A 416 -14.94 10.88 7.92
N LEU A 417 -14.41 9.77 7.38
CA LEU A 417 -15.22 8.61 7.01
C LEU A 417 -15.98 8.06 8.22
N LEU A 418 -15.29 7.85 9.34
CA LEU A 418 -15.89 7.29 10.57
C LEU A 418 -17.02 8.16 11.13
N ALA A 419 -16.90 9.47 10.99
CA ALA A 419 -17.93 10.43 11.41
C ALA A 419 -19.13 10.48 10.47
N ASN A 420 -18.95 10.21 9.17
CA ASN A 420 -19.94 10.52 8.13
C ASN A 420 -20.51 9.29 7.41
N MET A 421 -20.01 8.09 7.66
CA MET A 421 -20.61 6.84 7.16
C MET A 421 -21.94 6.54 7.87
N SER A 422 -22.98 6.33 7.09
CA SER A 422 -24.34 5.98 7.56
C SER A 422 -24.52 4.50 7.86
#